data_cdb7e9ef8bad4b5cc0277472b787f579
#
_entry.id   cdb7e9ef8bad4b5cc0277472b787f579
#
_cell.length_a   1.000
_cell.length_b   1.000
_cell.length_c   1.000
_cell.angle_alpha   90.00
_cell.angle_beta   90.00
_cell.angle_gamma   90.00
#
_symmetry.space_group_name_H-M   'P 1'
#
loop_
_entity.id
_entity.type
_entity.pdbx_description
1 polymer ?
#
loop_
_entity_poly.entity_id
_entity_poly.type
_entity_poly.pdbx_seq_one_letter_code
_entity_poly.pdbx_strand_id
1 'polypeptide(L)'
;MSLISDELGVGINEEKQRDPEAHSVKKGKQWYFGYKEHIGVDADSGLVHTVETTAANVHDSNMVVELLQGTEEDVYGDSGYLGAEKKDDAVLVNNEGKPIRYQINKRPSQLKKASGEKFELLKAIEHAKSSVRSKVEHVFCVIKRIFHFCKTRFRGREKLHQHCCTLFALANLYLARNRMKAA
;
A
#
# COMPACT_ATOMS: atom_id res chain seq x y z
N MET A 1 -6.77 -9.00 -0.69
CA MET A 1 -6.00 -7.93 -0.01
C MET A 1 -5.43 -6.96 -1.04
N SER A 2 -5.39 -5.68 -0.76
CA SER A 2 -4.81 -4.67 -1.64
C SER A 2 -3.71 -3.90 -0.92
N LEU A 3 -2.56 -3.69 -1.60
CA LEU A 3 -1.34 -3.12 -1.04
C LEU A 3 -0.99 -1.81 -1.75
N ILE A 4 -0.77 -0.76 -0.98
CA ILE A 4 -0.18 0.51 -1.43
C ILE A 4 0.70 1.06 -0.33
N SER A 5 1.79 1.71 -0.70
CA SER A 5 2.62 2.53 0.16
C SER A 5 2.38 4.01 -0.13
N ASP A 6 2.42 4.83 0.91
CA ASP A 6 2.33 6.28 0.80
C ASP A 6 3.43 6.95 1.63
N GLU A 7 3.92 8.08 1.16
CA GLU A 7 5.05 8.76 1.76
C GLU A 7 4.60 9.91 2.63
N LEU A 8 5.09 9.90 3.87
CA LEU A 8 4.89 10.98 4.83
C LEU A 8 6.15 11.84 4.90
N GLY A 9 6.10 13.03 4.30
CA GLY A 9 7.24 13.93 4.27
C GLY A 9 7.66 14.42 5.66
N VAL A 10 8.93 14.28 5.96
CA VAL A 10 9.62 14.99 7.05
C VAL A 10 10.52 16.04 6.40
N GLY A 11 10.66 17.21 7.00
CA GLY A 11 11.50 18.28 6.44
C GLY A 11 12.97 17.85 6.25
N ILE A 12 13.69 18.53 5.36
CA ILE A 12 15.08 18.25 4.96
C ILE A 12 15.97 18.07 6.20
N ASN A 13 16.76 17.00 6.20
CA ASN A 13 17.68 16.66 7.27
C ASN A 13 19.09 16.44 6.69
N GLU A 14 19.82 17.53 6.46
CA GLU A 14 21.17 17.49 5.88
C GLU A 14 22.19 16.81 6.83
N GLU A 15 21.98 16.88 8.13
CA GLU A 15 22.92 16.38 9.15
C GLU A 15 22.46 15.10 9.86
N LYS A 16 21.38 14.44 9.44
CA LYS A 16 20.76 13.26 10.09
C LYS A 16 20.35 13.46 11.57
N GLN A 17 20.38 14.70 12.06
CA GLN A 17 20.10 15.00 13.47
C GLN A 17 18.61 15.06 13.80
N ARG A 18 17.76 15.34 12.81
CA ARG A 18 16.30 15.48 13.05
C ARG A 18 15.62 14.16 13.31
N ASP A 19 15.88 13.16 12.48
CA ASP A 19 15.31 11.83 12.61
C ASP A 19 16.21 10.77 11.98
N PRO A 20 16.99 10.02 12.79
CA PRO A 20 17.95 9.05 12.29
C PRO A 20 17.29 7.81 11.64
N GLU A 21 16.03 7.53 11.94
CA GLU A 21 15.29 6.40 11.36
C GLU A 21 14.62 6.75 10.01
N ALA A 22 14.47 8.05 9.71
CA ALA A 22 13.90 8.51 8.45
C ALA A 22 14.94 8.50 7.33
N HIS A 23 14.52 8.16 6.10
CA HIS A 23 15.40 8.08 4.94
C HIS A 23 14.84 8.84 3.74
N SER A 24 15.73 9.15 2.80
CA SER A 24 15.35 9.81 1.56
C SER A 24 14.99 8.79 0.48
N VAL A 25 13.97 9.10 -0.31
CA VAL A 25 13.57 8.36 -1.51
C VAL A 25 13.31 9.33 -2.67
N LYS A 26 13.62 8.91 -3.89
CA LYS A 26 13.39 9.69 -5.10
C LYS A 26 12.17 9.17 -5.84
N LYS A 27 11.18 10.04 -6.08
CA LYS A 27 10.04 9.76 -6.97
C LYS A 27 10.09 10.71 -8.17
N GLY A 28 10.32 10.16 -9.33
CA GLY A 28 10.51 10.96 -10.54
C GLY A 28 11.70 11.91 -10.40
N LYS A 29 11.46 13.22 -10.43
CA LYS A 29 12.49 14.26 -10.25
C LYS A 29 12.57 14.81 -8.81
N GLN A 30 11.65 14.43 -7.92
CA GLN A 30 11.54 14.99 -6.57
C GLN A 30 12.08 14.02 -5.51
N TRP A 31 12.77 14.57 -4.50
CA TRP A 31 13.22 13.85 -3.33
C TRP A 31 12.23 14.04 -2.19
N TYR A 32 11.95 12.95 -1.49
CA TYR A 32 11.15 12.91 -0.26
C TYR A 32 12.00 12.34 0.85
N PHE A 33 11.91 12.94 2.04
CA PHE A 33 12.58 12.45 3.24
C PHE A 33 11.54 12.13 4.30
N GLY A 34 11.58 10.94 4.85
CA GLY A 34 10.64 10.50 5.89
C GLY A 34 10.39 9.01 5.91
N TYR A 35 9.13 8.65 5.99
CA TYR A 35 8.62 7.29 6.16
C TYR A 35 7.62 6.93 5.08
N LYS A 36 7.34 5.64 4.95
CA LYS A 36 6.24 5.08 4.16
C LYS A 36 5.28 4.35 5.07
N GLU A 37 4.00 4.48 4.76
CA GLU A 37 2.95 3.65 5.34
C GLU A 37 2.53 2.59 4.32
N HIS A 38 2.59 1.34 4.75
CA HIS A 38 2.11 0.19 4.00
C HIS A 38 0.86 -0.32 4.69
N ILE A 39 -0.20 -0.55 3.94
CA ILE A 39 -1.46 -1.05 4.51
C ILE A 39 -1.99 -2.26 3.76
N GLY A 40 -2.48 -3.24 4.53
CA GLY A 40 -3.32 -4.32 4.05
C GLY A 40 -4.78 -3.92 4.17
N VAL A 41 -5.52 -4.02 3.06
CA VAL A 41 -6.94 -3.67 3.01
C VAL A 41 -7.72 -4.87 2.49
N ASP A 42 -8.77 -5.23 3.20
CA ASP A 42 -9.68 -6.28 2.76
C ASP A 42 -10.36 -5.88 1.45
N ALA A 43 -10.32 -6.78 0.46
CA ALA A 43 -10.80 -6.50 -0.88
C ALA A 43 -12.34 -6.36 -0.97
N ASP A 44 -13.09 -6.95 -0.05
CA ASP A 44 -14.54 -6.88 -0.03
C ASP A 44 -15.06 -5.71 0.79
N SER A 45 -14.61 -5.61 2.03
CA SER A 45 -15.01 -4.54 2.93
C SER A 45 -14.26 -3.23 2.70
N GLY A 46 -13.06 -3.23 2.06
CA GLY A 46 -12.19 -2.04 1.93
C GLY A 46 -11.75 -1.44 3.27
N LEU A 47 -11.80 -2.24 4.35
CA LEU A 47 -11.30 -1.84 5.67
C LEU A 47 -9.84 -2.25 5.81
N VAL A 48 -9.07 -1.41 6.49
CA VAL A 48 -7.67 -1.69 6.81
C VAL A 48 -7.60 -2.72 7.93
N HIS A 49 -6.83 -3.77 7.72
CA HIS A 49 -6.57 -4.79 8.73
C HIS A 49 -5.12 -4.80 9.25
N THR A 50 -4.17 -4.31 8.43
CA THR A 50 -2.75 -4.26 8.80
C THR A 50 -2.17 -2.91 8.42
N VAL A 51 -1.31 -2.37 9.27
CA VAL A 51 -0.58 -1.11 9.06
C VAL A 51 0.87 -1.34 9.42
N GLU A 52 1.79 -0.99 8.52
CA GLU A 52 3.23 -1.06 8.75
C GLU A 52 3.90 0.23 8.32
N THR A 53 4.79 0.74 9.17
CA THR A 53 5.56 1.97 8.93
C THR A 53 7.02 1.62 8.71
N THR A 54 7.57 2.05 7.59
CA THR A 54 8.99 1.85 7.27
C THR A 54 9.69 3.16 6.93
N ALA A 55 11.02 3.15 6.93
CA ALA A 55 11.78 4.24 6.32
C ALA A 55 11.45 4.34 4.82
N ALA A 56 11.46 5.56 4.28
CA ALA A 56 11.02 5.82 2.90
C ALA A 56 11.81 5.07 1.81
N ASN A 57 13.04 4.62 2.10
CA ASN A 57 13.89 3.87 1.19
C ASN A 57 13.57 2.37 1.12
N VAL A 58 12.74 1.83 2.01
CA VAL A 58 12.35 0.42 1.97
C VAL A 58 11.47 0.16 0.74
N HIS A 59 11.78 -0.89 0.00
CA HIS A 59 11.03 -1.24 -1.21
C HIS A 59 9.70 -1.91 -0.84
N ASP A 60 8.62 -1.53 -1.54
CA ASP A 60 7.25 -1.97 -1.21
C ASP A 60 7.11 -3.49 -1.23
N SER A 61 7.76 -4.16 -2.18
CA SER A 61 7.74 -5.63 -2.28
C SER A 61 8.37 -6.36 -1.08
N ASN A 62 9.11 -5.66 -0.19
CA ASN A 62 9.66 -6.26 1.03
C ASN A 62 8.61 -6.37 2.14
N MET A 63 7.51 -5.65 2.00
CA MET A 63 6.49 -5.52 3.07
C MET A 63 5.29 -6.44 2.88
N VAL A 64 5.30 -7.28 1.84
CA VAL A 64 4.13 -8.13 1.54
C VAL A 64 3.86 -9.12 2.66
N VAL A 65 4.89 -9.76 3.18
CA VAL A 65 4.75 -10.80 4.21
C VAL A 65 4.12 -10.23 5.48
N GLU A 66 4.58 -9.06 5.90
CA GLU A 66 4.08 -8.36 7.09
C GLU A 66 2.63 -7.86 6.93
N LEU A 67 2.19 -7.68 5.69
CA LEU A 67 0.83 -7.21 5.42
C LEU A 67 -0.18 -8.34 5.28
N LEU A 68 0.27 -9.60 5.09
CA LEU A 68 -0.61 -10.76 4.98
C LEU A 68 -1.11 -11.21 6.37
N GLN A 69 -2.38 -11.63 6.44
CA GLN A 69 -2.97 -12.26 7.62
C GLN A 69 -2.93 -13.79 7.56
N GLY A 70 -2.59 -14.35 6.39
CA GLY A 70 -2.50 -15.78 6.16
C GLY A 70 -3.82 -16.45 5.75
N THR A 71 -4.88 -15.68 5.54
CA THR A 71 -6.19 -16.19 5.07
C THR A 71 -6.49 -15.84 3.61
N GLU A 72 -5.60 -15.08 2.97
CA GLU A 72 -5.79 -14.56 1.62
C GLU A 72 -5.70 -15.67 0.57
N GLU A 73 -6.58 -15.61 -0.42
CA GLU A 73 -6.48 -16.39 -1.66
C GLU A 73 -5.98 -15.52 -2.82
N ASP A 74 -6.32 -14.23 -2.83
CA ASP A 74 -5.86 -13.24 -3.80
C ASP A 74 -5.22 -12.03 -3.14
N VAL A 75 -4.07 -11.60 -3.66
CA VAL A 75 -3.34 -10.41 -3.20
C VAL A 75 -3.19 -9.44 -4.37
N TYR A 76 -3.79 -8.27 -4.24
CA TYR A 76 -3.75 -7.21 -5.25
C TYR A 76 -2.73 -6.15 -4.86
N GLY A 77 -1.83 -5.81 -5.76
CA GLY A 77 -0.81 -4.77 -5.54
C GLY A 77 -0.55 -3.94 -6.80
N ASP A 78 0.05 -2.79 -6.62
CA ASP A 78 0.54 -1.97 -7.74
C ASP A 78 1.86 -2.52 -8.31
N SER A 79 2.38 -1.87 -9.33
CA SER A 79 3.62 -2.30 -9.99
C SER A 79 4.88 -2.18 -9.10
N GLY A 80 4.81 -1.54 -7.94
CA GLY A 80 5.86 -1.51 -6.94
C GLY A 80 6.08 -2.85 -6.26
N TYR A 81 5.05 -3.71 -6.27
CA TYR A 81 5.08 -5.06 -5.68
C TYR A 81 5.47 -6.16 -6.68
N LEU A 82 5.81 -5.81 -7.93
CA LEU A 82 6.24 -6.80 -8.93
C LEU A 82 7.44 -7.60 -8.44
N GLY A 83 7.32 -8.93 -8.52
CA GLY A 83 8.35 -9.87 -8.10
C GLY A 83 8.30 -10.25 -6.63
N ALA A 84 7.34 -9.74 -5.85
CA ALA A 84 7.17 -10.14 -4.45
C ALA A 84 6.99 -11.67 -4.31
N GLU A 85 6.25 -12.28 -5.23
CA GLU A 85 6.00 -13.73 -5.28
C GLU A 85 7.24 -14.59 -5.57
N LYS A 86 8.36 -13.96 -5.95
CA LYS A 86 9.63 -14.64 -6.31
C LYS A 86 10.71 -14.51 -5.24
N LYS A 87 10.41 -13.87 -4.14
CA LYS A 87 11.36 -13.71 -3.05
C LYS A 87 11.48 -14.99 -2.24
N ASP A 88 12.61 -15.17 -1.59
CA ASP A 88 12.89 -16.34 -0.75
C ASP A 88 11.93 -16.44 0.46
N ASP A 89 11.46 -15.29 0.95
CA ASP A 89 10.50 -15.15 2.05
C ASP A 89 9.03 -15.08 1.60
N ALA A 90 8.75 -15.26 0.29
CA ALA A 90 7.40 -15.13 -0.24
C ALA A 90 6.44 -16.18 0.34
N VAL A 91 5.30 -15.73 0.86
CA VAL A 91 4.21 -16.60 1.31
C VAL A 91 3.37 -17.00 0.10
N LEU A 92 3.48 -18.25 -0.36
CA LEU A 92 2.80 -18.75 -1.56
C LEU A 92 1.54 -19.54 -1.26
N VAL A 93 1.34 -19.93 -0.01
CA VAL A 93 0.16 -20.66 0.47
C VAL A 93 -0.37 -20.01 1.73
N ASN A 94 -1.69 -20.01 1.89
CA ASN A 94 -2.33 -19.50 3.09
C ASN A 94 -2.34 -20.53 4.23
N ASN A 95 -2.88 -20.17 5.39
CA ASN A 95 -2.95 -21.03 6.57
C ASN A 95 -3.80 -22.30 6.38
N GLU A 96 -4.64 -22.32 5.34
CA GLU A 96 -5.45 -23.49 4.93
C GLU A 96 -4.71 -24.37 3.91
N GLY A 97 -3.48 -24.05 3.53
CA GLY A 97 -2.70 -24.74 2.51
C GLY A 97 -3.14 -24.45 1.06
N LYS A 98 -3.99 -23.45 0.84
CA LYS A 98 -4.41 -23.01 -0.50
C LYS A 98 -3.36 -22.05 -1.11
N PRO A 99 -3.12 -22.13 -2.44
CA PRO A 99 -2.19 -21.22 -3.09
C PRO A 99 -2.70 -19.78 -3.10
N ILE A 100 -1.81 -18.84 -2.79
CA ILE A 100 -2.08 -17.40 -2.88
C ILE A 100 -1.78 -16.91 -4.30
N ARG A 101 -2.77 -16.25 -4.93
CA ARG A 101 -2.61 -15.68 -6.27
C ARG A 101 -2.21 -14.20 -6.17
N TYR A 102 -1.02 -13.88 -6.63
CA TYR A 102 -0.51 -12.50 -6.67
C TYR A 102 -1.00 -11.78 -7.93
N GLN A 103 -1.99 -10.92 -7.77
CA GLN A 103 -2.63 -10.11 -8.81
C GLN A 103 -1.97 -8.72 -8.92
N ILE A 104 -0.66 -8.69 -9.15
CA ILE A 104 0.10 -7.43 -9.22
C ILE A 104 -0.11 -6.76 -10.58
N ASN A 105 -0.36 -5.44 -10.59
CA ASN A 105 -0.51 -4.67 -11.82
C ASN A 105 0.82 -4.63 -12.61
N LYS A 106 0.71 -4.83 -13.91
CA LYS A 106 1.84 -4.70 -14.84
C LYS A 106 2.15 -3.23 -15.12
N ARG A 107 3.44 -2.96 -15.38
CA ARG A 107 3.85 -1.61 -15.81
C ARG A 107 3.28 -1.32 -17.20
N PRO A 108 2.90 -0.06 -17.53
CA PRO A 108 2.38 0.31 -18.85
C PRO A 108 3.30 -0.09 -20.02
N SER A 109 4.63 -0.08 -19.81
CA SER A 109 5.61 -0.52 -20.80
C SER A 109 5.51 -2.01 -21.14
N GLN A 110 5.03 -2.84 -20.22
CA GLN A 110 4.85 -4.28 -20.46
C GLN A 110 3.57 -4.53 -21.26
N LEU A 111 2.52 -3.73 -21.06
CA LEU A 111 1.25 -3.83 -21.81
C LEU A 111 1.45 -3.44 -23.27
N LYS A 112 2.26 -2.42 -23.57
CA LYS A 112 2.56 -1.97 -24.93
C LYS A 112 3.26 -3.00 -25.83
N LYS A 113 3.74 -4.13 -25.26
CA LYS A 113 4.33 -5.23 -26.03
C LYS A 113 3.29 -6.13 -26.68
N ALA A 114 2.02 -6.03 -26.29
CA ALA A 114 0.91 -6.76 -26.89
C ALA A 114 0.20 -5.86 -27.92
N SER A 115 -0.49 -6.47 -28.89
CA SER A 115 -1.27 -5.76 -29.91
C SER A 115 -2.59 -6.50 -30.17
N GLY A 116 -3.54 -5.80 -30.82
CA GLY A 116 -4.85 -6.35 -31.17
C GLY A 116 -5.67 -6.80 -29.97
N GLU A 117 -6.46 -7.86 -30.13
CA GLU A 117 -7.35 -8.40 -29.09
C GLU A 117 -6.64 -8.73 -27.79
N LYS A 118 -5.40 -9.24 -27.88
CA LYS A 118 -4.59 -9.56 -26.70
C LYS A 118 -4.29 -8.31 -25.85
N PHE A 119 -4.07 -7.15 -26.49
CA PHE A 119 -3.85 -5.87 -25.78
C PHE A 119 -5.11 -5.46 -25.03
N GLU A 120 -6.28 -5.50 -25.70
CA GLU A 120 -7.56 -5.13 -25.09
C GLU A 120 -7.92 -6.03 -23.92
N LEU A 121 -7.71 -7.36 -24.04
CA LEU A 121 -7.91 -8.30 -22.94
C LEU A 121 -7.00 -8.00 -21.75
N LEU A 122 -5.69 -7.79 -21.99
CA LEU A 122 -4.74 -7.44 -20.92
C LEU A 122 -5.13 -6.13 -20.25
N LYS A 123 -5.55 -5.13 -21.01
CA LYS A 123 -6.01 -3.85 -20.49
C LYS A 123 -7.25 -4.00 -19.60
N ALA A 124 -8.22 -4.84 -20.01
CA ALA A 124 -9.40 -5.14 -19.20
C ALA A 124 -9.04 -5.84 -17.89
N ILE A 125 -8.10 -6.80 -17.91
CA ILE A 125 -7.59 -7.48 -16.71
C ILE A 125 -6.93 -6.48 -15.77
N GLU A 126 -6.04 -5.63 -16.28
CA GLU A 126 -5.35 -4.62 -15.46
C GLU A 126 -6.32 -3.57 -14.90
N HIS A 127 -7.37 -3.22 -15.63
CA HIS A 127 -8.44 -2.36 -15.13
C HIS A 127 -9.21 -3.02 -13.98
N ALA A 128 -9.56 -4.30 -14.10
CA ALA A 128 -10.24 -5.04 -13.04
C ALA A 128 -9.40 -5.09 -11.76
N LYS A 129 -8.08 -5.38 -11.87
CA LYS A 129 -7.16 -5.33 -10.73
C LYS A 129 -7.09 -3.94 -10.10
N SER A 130 -7.01 -2.88 -10.91
CA SER A 130 -6.97 -1.51 -10.43
C SER A 130 -8.28 -1.10 -9.73
N SER A 131 -9.41 -1.63 -10.16
CA SER A 131 -10.70 -1.40 -9.51
C SER A 131 -10.73 -1.96 -8.08
N VAL A 132 -10.20 -3.17 -7.86
CA VAL A 132 -10.07 -3.72 -6.49
C VAL A 132 -9.11 -2.87 -5.67
N ARG A 133 -7.95 -2.53 -6.23
CA ARG A 133 -6.91 -1.73 -5.57
C ARG A 133 -7.37 -0.31 -5.20
N SER A 134 -8.32 0.27 -5.93
CA SER A 134 -8.83 1.62 -5.63
C SER A 134 -9.43 1.75 -4.22
N LYS A 135 -9.80 0.65 -3.58
CA LYS A 135 -10.26 0.64 -2.18
C LYS A 135 -9.18 1.12 -1.21
N VAL A 136 -7.92 0.76 -1.47
CA VAL A 136 -6.76 1.24 -0.70
C VAL A 136 -6.56 2.75 -0.90
N GLU A 137 -6.63 3.20 -2.15
CA GLU A 137 -6.51 4.64 -2.47
C GLU A 137 -7.60 5.45 -1.77
N HIS A 138 -8.79 4.87 -1.62
CA HIS A 138 -9.90 5.50 -0.91
C HIS A 138 -9.58 5.70 0.58
N VAL A 139 -8.96 4.72 1.24
CA VAL A 139 -8.52 4.86 2.64
C VAL A 139 -7.53 6.02 2.78
N PHE A 140 -6.49 6.08 1.94
CA PHE A 140 -5.54 7.19 1.96
C PHE A 140 -6.21 8.54 1.63
N CYS A 141 -7.24 8.54 0.78
CA CYS A 141 -8.04 9.73 0.52
C CYS A 141 -8.74 10.24 1.79
N VAL A 142 -9.31 9.34 2.61
CA VAL A 142 -9.90 9.69 3.90
C VAL A 142 -8.85 10.31 4.83
N ILE A 143 -7.70 9.64 4.99
CA ILE A 143 -6.60 10.13 5.84
C ILE A 143 -6.14 11.54 5.41
N LYS A 144 -5.93 11.75 4.11
CA LYS A 144 -5.37 13.01 3.61
C LYS A 144 -6.38 14.13 3.48
N ARG A 145 -7.61 13.85 3.01
CA ARG A 145 -8.62 14.86 2.71
C ARG A 145 -9.58 15.12 3.85
N ILE A 146 -9.95 14.08 4.61
CA ILE A 146 -10.92 14.22 5.69
C ILE A 146 -10.21 14.50 7.01
N PHE A 147 -9.12 13.77 7.31
CA PHE A 147 -8.34 13.95 8.53
C PHE A 147 -7.18 14.94 8.37
N HIS A 148 -6.94 15.44 7.16
CA HIS A 148 -5.90 16.42 6.82
C HIS A 148 -4.48 16.01 7.23
N PHE A 149 -4.21 14.71 7.30
CA PHE A 149 -2.90 14.19 7.63
C PHE A 149 -2.06 14.02 6.36
N CYS A 150 -1.28 15.06 6.02
CA CYS A 150 -0.43 15.09 4.83
C CYS A 150 1.07 15.08 5.18
N LYS A 151 1.42 15.32 6.44
CA LYS A 151 2.81 15.42 6.89
C LYS A 151 2.93 15.01 8.34
N THR A 152 3.91 14.15 8.66
CA THR A 152 4.20 13.79 10.05
C THR A 152 4.86 14.94 10.79
N ARG A 153 4.51 15.08 12.08
CA ARG A 153 5.15 15.99 13.05
C ARG A 153 5.91 15.21 14.13
N PHE A 154 5.85 13.89 14.07
CA PHE A 154 6.50 13.01 15.04
C PHE A 154 7.95 12.74 14.62
N ARG A 155 8.80 12.58 15.60
CA ARG A 155 10.15 12.09 15.45
C ARG A 155 10.21 10.64 15.91
N GLY A 156 10.84 9.78 15.10
CA GLY A 156 10.94 8.35 15.32
C GLY A 156 9.77 7.56 14.73
N ARG A 157 10.12 6.39 14.19
CA ARG A 157 9.19 5.50 13.48
C ARG A 157 8.04 5.02 14.36
N GLU A 158 8.35 4.60 15.59
CA GLU A 158 7.38 4.02 16.51
C GLU A 158 6.21 4.97 16.83
N LYS A 159 6.51 6.24 17.15
CA LYS A 159 5.47 7.23 17.44
C LYS A 159 4.60 7.52 16.23
N LEU A 160 5.21 7.53 15.04
CA LEU A 160 4.49 7.72 13.80
C LEU A 160 3.57 6.51 13.53
N HIS A 161 4.10 5.29 13.68
CA HIS A 161 3.34 4.05 13.51
C HIS A 161 2.09 4.02 14.40
N GLN A 162 2.23 4.28 15.72
CA GLN A 162 1.09 4.33 16.64
C GLN A 162 0.06 5.38 16.24
N HIS A 163 0.51 6.55 15.78
CA HIS A 163 -0.39 7.58 15.28
C HIS A 163 -1.13 7.14 14.01
N CYS A 164 -0.43 6.52 13.07
CA CYS A 164 -1.02 6.00 11.84
C CYS A 164 -2.02 4.87 12.12
N CYS A 165 -1.70 3.94 13.03
CA CYS A 165 -2.67 2.92 13.48
C CYS A 165 -3.98 3.56 13.99
N THR A 166 -3.88 4.62 14.79
CA THR A 166 -5.05 5.35 15.27
C THR A 166 -5.83 6.00 14.12
N LEU A 167 -5.14 6.64 13.18
CA LEU A 167 -5.78 7.29 12.03
C LEU A 167 -6.49 6.26 11.13
N PHE A 168 -5.86 5.11 10.86
CA PHE A 168 -6.46 4.06 10.04
C PHE A 168 -7.65 3.38 10.75
N ALA A 169 -7.59 3.21 12.07
CA ALA A 169 -8.74 2.75 12.86
C ALA A 169 -9.93 3.74 12.75
N LEU A 170 -9.68 5.04 12.87
CA LEU A 170 -10.69 6.07 12.68
C LEU A 170 -11.21 6.11 11.23
N ALA A 171 -10.34 5.87 10.24
CA ALA A 171 -10.75 5.77 8.84
C ALA A 171 -11.69 4.57 8.63
N ASN A 172 -11.41 3.43 9.25
CA ASN A 172 -12.30 2.28 9.22
C ASN A 172 -13.69 2.59 9.79
N LEU A 173 -13.75 3.27 10.92
CA LEU A 173 -15.04 3.72 11.51
C LEU A 173 -15.78 4.68 10.58
N TYR A 174 -15.07 5.63 9.97
CA TYR A 174 -15.65 6.57 9.02
C TYR A 174 -16.23 5.86 7.79
N LEU A 175 -15.50 4.90 7.22
CA LEU A 175 -15.92 4.12 6.06
C LEU A 175 -17.10 3.20 6.38
N ALA A 176 -17.06 2.50 7.52
CA ALA A 176 -18.16 1.63 7.97
C ALA A 176 -19.45 2.43 8.22
N ARG A 177 -19.35 3.59 8.88
CA ARG A 177 -20.51 4.49 9.09
C ARG A 177 -21.16 4.91 7.78
N ASN A 178 -20.36 5.27 6.78
CA ASN A 178 -20.89 5.75 5.51
C ASN A 178 -21.63 4.63 4.76
N ARG A 179 -21.18 3.38 4.88
CA ARG A 179 -21.90 2.23 4.31
C ARG A 179 -23.21 1.95 5.00
N MET A 180 -23.24 1.98 6.34
CA MET A 180 -24.49 1.82 7.10
C MET A 180 -25.54 2.89 6.80
N LYS A 181 -25.13 4.07 6.33
CA LYS A 181 -26.04 5.14 5.90
C LYS A 181 -26.52 4.95 4.46
N ALA A 182 -25.80 4.19 3.63
CA ALA A 182 -26.12 3.93 2.22
C ALA A 182 -26.91 2.65 2.01
N ALA A 183 -27.00 1.78 3.02
CA ALA A 183 -27.83 0.57 3.06
C ALA A 183 -29.23 0.90 3.62
#